data_932420c49891947dce6964ac9bee2126
#
_entry.id   932420c49891947dce6964ac9bee2126
#
_cell.length_a   1.000
_cell.length_b   1.000
_cell.length_c   1.000
_cell.angle_alpha   90.00
_cell.angle_beta   90.00
_cell.angle_gamma   90.00
#
_symmetry.space_group_name_H-M   'P 1'
#
loop_
_entity.id
_entity.type
_entity.pdbx_description
1 polymer ?
#
loop_
_entity_poly.entity_id
_entity_poly.type
_entity_poly.pdbx_seq_one_letter_code
_entity_poly.pdbx_strand_id
1 'polypeptide(L)'
;MLFRSFDVSVTSFSKSGRDGSVKIDELDKHLPNLDIVILILPLTDESRHMFNKERLAKMKDGALIINVARGPIIETDALIAELNSGRLFAALDVTDPEPLPAGHRLWSAKNLLLVPHVGGNSTAFEPRARRLVESQLALLADGKTLNNIVAKG
;
A
#
# COMPACT_ATOMS: atom_id res chain seq x y z
N MET A 1 -7.58 12.13 9.22
CA MET A 1 -7.57 10.74 8.72
C MET A 1 -9.02 10.24 8.72
N LEU A 2 -9.53 9.83 7.56
CA LEU A 2 -10.95 9.51 7.31
C LEU A 2 -11.50 8.33 8.14
N PHE A 3 -10.64 7.40 8.56
CA PHE A 3 -11.07 6.20 9.29
C PHE A 3 -11.71 6.46 10.66
N ARG A 4 -11.40 7.59 11.30
CA ARG A 4 -12.01 7.96 12.60
C ARG A 4 -13.53 8.15 12.54
N SER A 5 -14.09 8.34 11.33
CA SER A 5 -15.54 8.45 11.12
C SER A 5 -16.29 7.12 11.24
N PHE A 6 -15.57 5.99 11.37
CA PHE A 6 -16.14 4.65 11.40
C PHE A 6 -16.05 3.97 12.77
N ASP A 7 -15.81 4.71 13.84
CA ASP A 7 -15.63 4.20 15.21
C ASP A 7 -14.58 3.07 15.32
N VAL A 8 -13.51 3.19 14.53
CA VAL A 8 -12.40 2.25 14.53
C VAL A 8 -11.17 2.84 15.21
N SER A 9 -10.40 2.02 15.90
CA SER A 9 -9.08 2.40 16.39
C SER A 9 -8.07 2.32 15.24
N VAL A 10 -7.22 3.34 15.09
CA VAL A 10 -6.22 3.40 14.01
C VAL A 10 -4.84 3.50 14.61
N THR A 11 -3.98 2.54 14.30
CA THR A 11 -2.54 2.59 14.59
C THR A 11 -1.79 2.82 13.28
N SER A 12 -0.98 3.87 13.23
CA SER A 12 -0.12 4.15 12.09
C SER A 12 1.29 3.64 12.36
N PHE A 13 1.90 3.02 11.35
CA PHE A 13 3.29 2.56 11.40
C PHE A 13 4.14 3.36 10.43
N SER A 14 5.36 3.70 10.82
CA SER A 14 6.33 4.36 9.95
C SER A 14 7.76 3.93 10.30
N LYS A 15 8.71 4.13 9.36
CA LYS A 15 10.12 3.82 9.59
C LYS A 15 10.69 4.57 10.80
N SER A 16 10.31 5.82 10.98
CA SER A 16 10.88 6.71 12.01
C SER A 16 10.12 6.75 13.32
N GLY A 17 8.86 6.28 13.37
CA GLY A 17 7.99 6.42 14.54
C GLY A 17 7.57 7.87 14.85
N ARG A 18 7.67 8.81 13.87
CA ARG A 18 7.31 10.22 14.06
C ARG A 18 5.80 10.42 14.02
N ASP A 19 5.37 11.59 14.46
CA ASP A 19 3.98 12.08 14.36
C ASP A 19 2.96 11.13 15.00
N GLY A 20 3.33 10.48 16.11
CA GLY A 20 2.47 9.55 16.83
C GLY A 20 2.32 8.18 16.16
N SER A 21 3.14 7.87 15.16
CA SER A 21 3.21 6.52 14.59
C SER A 21 4.10 5.59 15.41
N VAL A 22 3.79 4.31 15.37
CA VAL A 22 4.65 3.24 15.92
C VAL A 22 5.78 2.95 14.92
N LYS A 23 6.95 2.56 15.40
CA LYS A 23 8.04 2.12 14.51
C LYS A 23 7.65 0.82 13.80
N ILE A 24 8.04 0.73 12.52
CA ILE A 24 7.73 -0.45 11.70
C ILE A 24 8.32 -1.75 12.25
N ASP A 25 9.42 -1.67 12.99
CA ASP A 25 10.07 -2.82 13.64
C ASP A 25 9.17 -3.49 14.70
N GLU A 26 8.17 -2.76 15.21
CA GLU A 26 7.22 -3.28 16.17
C GLU A 26 5.96 -3.89 15.52
N LEU A 27 5.81 -3.77 14.19
CA LEU A 27 4.62 -4.21 13.46
C LEU A 27 4.22 -5.65 13.82
N ASP A 28 5.19 -6.54 13.87
CA ASP A 28 4.97 -7.98 14.11
C ASP A 28 4.28 -8.27 15.45
N LYS A 29 4.47 -7.41 16.46
CA LYS A 29 3.79 -7.53 17.77
C LYS A 29 2.31 -7.14 17.70
N HIS A 30 1.95 -6.31 16.72
CA HIS A 30 0.60 -5.80 16.57
C HIS A 30 -0.27 -6.65 15.64
N LEU A 31 0.33 -7.29 14.63
CA LEU A 31 -0.37 -8.05 13.59
C LEU A 31 -1.43 -9.04 14.14
N PRO A 32 -1.20 -9.77 15.26
CA PRO A 32 -2.21 -10.69 15.80
C PRO A 32 -3.49 -10.02 16.28
N ASN A 33 -3.48 -8.69 16.48
CA ASN A 33 -4.61 -7.93 17.01
C ASN A 33 -5.23 -6.96 15.98
N LEU A 34 -4.72 -6.94 14.75
CA LEU A 34 -5.23 -6.05 13.71
C LEU A 34 -6.28 -6.76 12.85
N ASP A 35 -7.47 -6.18 12.77
CA ASP A 35 -8.55 -6.68 11.91
C ASP A 35 -8.33 -6.27 10.44
N ILE A 36 -7.73 -5.10 10.22
CA ILE A 36 -7.45 -4.57 8.88
C ILE A 36 -6.03 -4.01 8.85
N VAL A 37 -5.26 -4.41 7.84
CA VAL A 37 -3.91 -3.88 7.55
C VAL A 37 -3.93 -3.19 6.19
N ILE A 38 -3.57 -1.90 6.15
CA ILE A 38 -3.57 -1.11 4.90
C ILE A 38 -2.15 -0.70 4.55
N LEU A 39 -1.70 -1.08 3.37
CA LEU A 39 -0.38 -0.76 2.84
C LEU A 39 -0.46 0.48 1.94
N ILE A 40 0.21 1.57 2.40
CA ILE A 40 0.26 2.88 1.72
C ILE A 40 1.68 3.46 1.70
N LEU A 41 2.68 2.59 1.65
CA LEU A 41 4.11 2.94 1.72
C LEU A 41 4.78 2.79 0.34
N PRO A 42 5.87 3.52 0.06
CA PRO A 42 6.60 3.37 -1.19
C PRO A 42 7.30 1.99 -1.26
N LEU A 43 7.51 1.51 -2.50
CA LEU A 43 8.35 0.34 -2.75
C LEU A 43 9.82 0.76 -2.67
N THR A 44 10.55 0.11 -1.80
CA THR A 44 12.00 0.21 -1.62
C THR A 44 12.56 -1.21 -1.42
N ASP A 45 13.87 -1.37 -1.40
CA ASP A 45 14.47 -2.67 -1.09
C ASP A 45 14.04 -3.20 0.29
N GLU A 46 13.86 -2.30 1.26
CA GLU A 46 13.40 -2.64 2.62
C GLU A 46 11.93 -3.03 2.68
N SER A 47 11.08 -2.48 1.81
CA SER A 47 9.64 -2.75 1.79
C SER A 47 9.25 -3.87 0.83
N ARG A 48 10.15 -4.30 -0.06
CA ARG A 48 9.94 -5.45 -0.95
C ARG A 48 9.74 -6.72 -0.12
N HIS A 49 8.65 -7.42 -0.38
CA HIS A 49 8.24 -8.62 0.36
C HIS A 49 8.19 -8.40 1.88
N MET A 50 7.89 -7.16 2.29
CA MET A 50 7.69 -6.84 3.71
C MET A 50 6.61 -7.72 4.33
N PHE A 51 5.57 -8.07 3.55
CA PHE A 51 4.57 -9.06 3.91
C PHE A 51 4.88 -10.40 3.21
N ASN A 52 5.91 -11.06 3.71
CA ASN A 52 6.30 -12.42 3.35
C ASN A 52 5.42 -13.46 4.08
N LYS A 53 5.69 -14.74 3.83
CA LYS A 53 4.97 -15.86 4.44
C LYS A 53 4.93 -15.79 5.98
N GLU A 54 6.06 -15.48 6.61
CA GLU A 54 6.17 -15.43 8.08
C GLU A 54 5.34 -14.29 8.66
N ARG A 55 5.31 -13.14 8.00
CA ARG A 55 4.55 -11.98 8.47
C ARG A 55 3.06 -12.14 8.21
N LEU A 56 2.68 -12.67 7.06
CA LEU A 56 1.28 -13.02 6.79
C LEU A 56 0.73 -14.04 7.80
N ALA A 57 1.54 -15.01 8.20
CA ALA A 57 1.16 -16.00 9.22
C ALA A 57 0.93 -15.40 10.61
N LYS A 58 1.50 -14.23 10.92
CA LYS A 58 1.27 -13.51 12.19
C LYS A 58 -0.04 -12.71 12.21
N MET A 59 -0.65 -12.47 11.06
CA MET A 59 -1.92 -11.75 11.00
C MET A 59 -3.03 -12.58 11.66
N LYS A 60 -3.97 -11.87 12.28
CA LYS A 60 -5.16 -12.45 12.89
C LYS A 60 -5.98 -13.25 11.86
N ASP A 61 -6.51 -14.39 12.24
CA ASP A 61 -7.46 -15.14 11.40
C ASP A 61 -8.69 -14.28 11.10
N GLY A 62 -9.11 -14.26 9.85
CA GLY A 62 -10.18 -13.39 9.37
C GLY A 62 -9.76 -11.94 9.07
N ALA A 63 -8.49 -11.58 9.26
CA ALA A 63 -8.03 -10.23 8.96
C ALA A 63 -8.04 -9.93 7.45
N LEU A 64 -8.24 -8.65 7.13
CA LEU A 64 -8.20 -8.10 5.78
C LEU A 64 -6.89 -7.36 5.54
N ILE A 65 -6.14 -7.74 4.51
CA ILE A 65 -4.99 -6.96 4.02
C ILE A 65 -5.38 -6.17 2.77
N ILE A 66 -5.11 -4.87 2.78
CA ILE A 66 -5.40 -3.96 1.67
C ILE A 66 -4.09 -3.42 1.12
N ASN A 67 -3.82 -3.63 -0.18
CA ASN A 67 -2.64 -3.08 -0.82
C ASN A 67 -3.05 -2.07 -1.91
N VAL A 68 -2.87 -0.79 -1.60
CA VAL A 68 -3.03 0.34 -2.52
C VAL A 68 -1.69 1.07 -2.75
N ALA A 69 -0.59 0.37 -2.48
CA ALA A 69 0.76 0.90 -2.59
C ALA A 69 1.48 0.37 -3.85
N ARG A 70 2.15 -0.79 -3.74
CA ARG A 70 2.81 -1.50 -4.85
C ARG A 70 2.73 -3.01 -4.63
N GLY A 71 2.52 -3.78 -5.71
CA GLY A 71 2.38 -5.24 -5.67
C GLY A 71 3.52 -5.96 -4.93
N PRO A 72 4.79 -5.71 -5.27
CA PRO A 72 5.93 -6.40 -4.64
C PRO A 72 6.15 -6.19 -3.15
N ILE A 73 5.31 -5.40 -2.46
CA ILE A 73 5.35 -5.29 -0.99
C ILE A 73 4.84 -6.57 -0.32
N ILE A 74 3.96 -7.30 -0.99
CA ILE A 74 3.46 -8.60 -0.54
C ILE A 74 4.10 -9.70 -1.39
N GLU A 75 4.53 -10.77 -0.76
CA GLU A 75 4.92 -12.00 -1.43
C GLU A 75 3.65 -12.68 -1.99
N THR A 76 3.47 -12.61 -3.31
CA THR A 76 2.22 -13.00 -3.98
C THR A 76 1.82 -14.44 -3.71
N ASP A 77 2.76 -15.39 -3.79
CA ASP A 77 2.48 -16.81 -3.58
C ASP A 77 2.09 -17.12 -2.13
N ALA A 78 2.72 -16.47 -1.17
CA ALA A 78 2.36 -16.58 0.23
C ALA A 78 0.96 -16.04 0.51
N LEU A 79 0.60 -14.88 -0.09
CA LEU A 79 -0.75 -14.34 0.02
C LEU A 79 -1.79 -15.30 -0.57
N ILE A 80 -1.55 -15.84 -1.76
CA ILE A 80 -2.47 -16.80 -2.41
C ILE A 80 -2.72 -18.01 -1.51
N ALA A 81 -1.69 -18.52 -0.84
CA ALA A 81 -1.83 -19.64 0.08
C ALA A 81 -2.77 -19.31 1.25
N GLU A 82 -2.61 -18.13 1.86
CA GLU A 82 -3.45 -17.65 2.96
C GLU A 82 -4.90 -17.40 2.54
N LEU A 83 -5.10 -16.84 1.34
CA LEU A 83 -6.44 -16.61 0.80
C LEU A 83 -7.15 -17.94 0.50
N ASN A 84 -6.48 -18.89 -0.13
CA ASN A 84 -7.06 -20.17 -0.51
C ASN A 84 -7.34 -21.08 0.70
N SER A 85 -6.58 -20.94 1.79
CA SER A 85 -6.88 -21.59 3.07
C SER A 85 -8.13 -21.03 3.76
N GLY A 86 -8.58 -19.85 3.35
CA GLY A 86 -9.69 -19.13 3.97
C GLY A 86 -9.31 -18.35 5.23
N ARG A 87 -8.01 -18.28 5.57
CA ARG A 87 -7.55 -17.63 6.78
C ARG A 87 -7.55 -16.10 6.68
N LEU A 88 -7.15 -15.55 5.52
CA LEU A 88 -7.13 -14.11 5.29
C LEU A 88 -8.10 -13.69 4.18
N PHE A 89 -8.38 -12.39 4.17
CA PHE A 89 -9.04 -11.66 3.09
C PHE A 89 -8.08 -10.65 2.51
N ALA A 90 -8.22 -10.32 1.22
CA ALA A 90 -7.41 -9.26 0.60
C ALA A 90 -8.22 -8.35 -0.32
N ALA A 91 -7.78 -7.08 -0.41
CA ALA A 91 -8.19 -6.13 -1.44
C ALA A 91 -6.93 -5.52 -2.08
N LEU A 92 -6.74 -5.77 -3.37
CA LEU A 92 -5.54 -5.37 -4.10
C LEU A 92 -5.89 -4.40 -5.23
N ASP A 93 -5.33 -3.20 -5.20
CA ASP A 93 -5.32 -2.26 -6.33
C ASP A 93 -4.06 -2.45 -7.19
N VAL A 94 -3.05 -3.13 -6.65
CA VAL A 94 -1.75 -3.37 -7.28
C VAL A 94 -1.33 -4.84 -7.12
N THR A 95 -0.62 -5.37 -8.12
CA THR A 95 -0.21 -6.78 -8.17
C THR A 95 1.27 -6.94 -8.48
N ASP A 96 1.80 -8.15 -8.29
CA ASP A 96 3.10 -8.56 -8.75
C ASP A 96 2.98 -9.96 -9.40
N PRO A 97 3.20 -10.07 -10.74
CA PRO A 97 3.55 -9.02 -11.69
C PRO A 97 2.40 -8.04 -11.99
N GLU A 98 2.74 -6.87 -12.55
CA GLU A 98 1.78 -5.87 -13.02
C GLU A 98 2.15 -5.41 -14.45
N PRO A 99 1.25 -5.47 -15.47
CA PRO A 99 -0.12 -6.00 -15.36
C PRO A 99 -0.14 -7.50 -15.06
N LEU A 100 -1.23 -7.94 -14.38
CA LEU A 100 -1.39 -9.34 -14.01
C LEU A 100 -1.69 -10.19 -15.27
N PRO A 101 -0.86 -11.20 -15.61
CA PRO A 101 -1.06 -12.03 -16.81
C PRO A 101 -2.37 -12.80 -16.78
N ALA A 102 -2.92 -13.07 -17.97
CA ALA A 102 -4.05 -13.99 -18.10
C ALA A 102 -3.66 -15.38 -17.53
N GLY A 103 -4.56 -15.99 -16.76
CA GLY A 103 -4.30 -17.28 -16.13
C GLY A 103 -3.46 -17.23 -14.86
N HIS A 104 -3.04 -16.06 -14.37
CA HIS A 104 -2.37 -15.94 -13.09
C HIS A 104 -3.26 -16.42 -11.94
N ARG A 105 -2.69 -17.10 -10.95
CA ARG A 105 -3.42 -17.72 -9.83
C ARG A 105 -4.21 -16.74 -8.97
N LEU A 106 -3.84 -15.45 -8.95
CA LEU A 106 -4.63 -14.41 -8.26
C LEU A 106 -6.04 -14.26 -8.83
N TRP A 107 -6.27 -14.51 -10.15
CA TRP A 107 -7.60 -14.41 -10.74
C TRP A 107 -8.62 -15.39 -10.15
N SER A 108 -8.15 -16.51 -9.64
CA SER A 108 -8.97 -17.57 -9.02
C SER A 108 -8.80 -17.68 -7.50
N ALA A 109 -8.03 -16.79 -6.88
CA ALA A 109 -7.85 -16.79 -5.44
C ALA A 109 -9.16 -16.48 -4.73
N LYS A 110 -9.43 -17.21 -3.63
CA LYS A 110 -10.60 -16.97 -2.78
C LYS A 110 -10.41 -15.68 -1.96
N ASN A 111 -11.51 -15.15 -1.45
CA ASN A 111 -11.50 -14.02 -0.50
C ASN A 111 -10.71 -12.79 -0.99
N LEU A 112 -10.65 -12.58 -2.30
CA LEU A 112 -9.90 -11.50 -2.94
C LEU A 112 -10.83 -10.55 -3.69
N LEU A 113 -10.71 -9.25 -3.37
CA LEU A 113 -11.14 -8.16 -4.24
C LEU A 113 -9.93 -7.66 -5.01
N LEU A 114 -9.98 -7.74 -6.33
CA LEU A 114 -8.91 -7.29 -7.23
C LEU A 114 -9.43 -6.18 -8.14
N VAL A 115 -8.73 -5.05 -8.18
CA VAL A 115 -9.03 -3.93 -9.08
C VAL A 115 -7.78 -3.51 -9.86
N PRO A 116 -7.92 -2.94 -11.08
CA PRO A 116 -6.80 -2.77 -12.01
C PRO A 116 -6.05 -1.43 -11.82
N HIS A 117 -5.46 -1.19 -10.66
CA HIS A 117 -4.66 -0.01 -10.32
C HIS A 117 -5.39 1.32 -10.61
N VAL A 118 -6.59 1.43 -10.07
CA VAL A 118 -7.50 2.57 -10.30
C VAL A 118 -7.73 3.45 -9.07
N GLY A 119 -7.15 3.08 -7.93
CA GLY A 119 -7.37 3.79 -6.66
C GLY A 119 -6.97 5.28 -6.69
N GLY A 120 -6.03 5.64 -7.58
CA GLY A 120 -5.65 7.04 -7.83
C GLY A 120 -6.54 7.80 -8.82
N ASN A 121 -7.43 7.13 -9.55
CA ASN A 121 -8.27 7.74 -10.56
C ASN A 121 -9.40 8.54 -9.92
N SER A 122 -9.24 9.86 -9.91
CA SER A 122 -10.25 10.78 -9.42
C SER A 122 -10.34 12.00 -10.33
N THR A 123 -11.51 12.64 -10.38
CA THR A 123 -11.70 13.90 -11.12
C THR A 123 -10.81 15.04 -10.61
N ALA A 124 -10.26 14.91 -9.41
CA ALA A 124 -9.35 15.89 -8.82
C ALA A 124 -7.90 15.69 -9.25
N PHE A 125 -7.52 14.54 -9.84
CA PHE A 125 -6.13 14.25 -10.17
C PHE A 125 -5.58 15.19 -11.23
N GLU A 126 -6.21 15.25 -12.40
CA GLU A 126 -5.73 16.05 -13.54
C GLU A 126 -5.61 17.55 -13.21
N PRO A 127 -6.62 18.23 -12.63
CA PRO A 127 -6.50 19.63 -12.27
C PRO A 127 -5.39 19.92 -11.26
N ARG A 128 -5.12 18.98 -10.34
CA ARG A 128 -4.03 19.12 -9.35
C ARG A 128 -2.66 18.93 -10.00
N ALA A 129 -2.52 17.91 -10.84
CA ALA A 129 -1.29 17.65 -11.58
C ALA A 129 -0.93 18.83 -12.48
N ARG A 130 -1.90 19.37 -13.24
CA ARG A 130 -1.73 20.55 -14.07
C ARG A 130 -1.22 21.75 -13.27
N ARG A 131 -1.90 22.11 -12.17
CA ARG A 131 -1.45 23.22 -11.31
C ARG A 131 -0.05 23.02 -10.75
N LEU A 132 0.30 21.78 -10.39
CA LEU A 132 1.66 21.49 -9.95
C LEU A 132 2.68 21.73 -11.05
N VAL A 133 2.44 21.20 -12.26
CA VAL A 133 3.34 21.40 -13.42
C VAL A 133 3.47 22.89 -13.76
N GLU A 134 2.36 23.62 -13.85
CA GLU A 134 2.37 25.06 -14.12
C GLU A 134 3.19 25.83 -13.07
N SER A 135 3.04 25.50 -11.79
CA SER A 135 3.82 26.12 -10.72
C SER A 135 5.31 25.82 -10.79
N GLN A 136 5.69 24.60 -11.16
CA GLN A 136 7.09 24.23 -11.34
C GLN A 136 7.71 24.93 -12.54
N LEU A 137 6.99 25.04 -13.67
CA LEU A 137 7.45 25.76 -14.86
C LEU A 137 7.63 27.24 -14.56
N ALA A 138 6.75 27.87 -13.80
CA ALA A 138 6.91 29.27 -13.38
C ALA A 138 8.18 29.45 -12.51
N LEU A 139 8.42 28.57 -11.55
CA LEU A 139 9.65 28.60 -10.75
C LEU A 139 10.90 28.45 -11.61
N LEU A 140 10.88 27.54 -12.59
CA LEU A 140 11.98 27.30 -13.49
C LEU A 140 12.25 28.55 -14.37
N ALA A 141 11.21 29.17 -14.91
CA ALA A 141 11.31 30.38 -15.70
C ALA A 141 11.89 31.56 -14.91
N ASP A 142 11.56 31.65 -13.63
CA ASP A 142 12.07 32.66 -12.70
C ASP A 142 13.49 32.36 -12.16
N GLY A 143 14.12 31.25 -12.57
CA GLY A 143 15.41 30.79 -12.04
C GLY A 143 15.38 30.41 -10.56
N LYS A 144 14.18 30.08 -10.01
CA LYS A 144 13.98 29.69 -8.61
C LYS A 144 14.14 28.18 -8.44
N THR A 145 14.40 27.78 -7.21
CA THR A 145 14.47 26.35 -6.83
C THR A 145 13.09 25.69 -7.00
N LEU A 146 13.07 24.55 -7.67
CA LEU A 146 11.87 23.72 -7.80
C LEU A 146 11.44 23.13 -6.46
N ASN A 147 10.14 22.93 -6.27
CA ASN A 147 9.60 22.26 -5.12
C ASN A 147 9.59 20.72 -5.32
N ASN A 148 9.54 19.96 -4.22
CA ASN A 148 9.37 18.49 -4.23
C ASN A 148 10.47 17.74 -5.01
N ILE A 149 11.69 18.21 -4.95
CA ILE A 149 12.84 17.49 -5.55
C ILE A 149 13.08 16.21 -4.74
N VAL A 150 12.87 15.05 -5.38
CA VAL A 150 13.02 13.72 -4.75
C VAL A 150 14.39 13.07 -5.00
N ALA A 151 15.09 13.49 -6.05
CA ALA A 151 16.46 13.10 -6.35
C ALA A 151 17.23 14.31 -6.90
N LYS A 152 18.46 14.46 -6.45
CA LYS A 152 19.43 15.36 -7.10
C LYS A 152 20.26 14.47 -8.01
N GLY A 153 20.21 14.74 -9.32
CA GLY A 153 21.07 14.10 -10.30
C GLY A 153 22.55 14.34 -10.03
#